data_c639356691baae313071f49f43f143ba
#
_entry.id   c639356691baae313071f49f43f143ba
#
_cell.length_a   1.000
_cell.length_b   1.000
_cell.length_c   1.000
_cell.angle_alpha   90.00
_cell.angle_beta   90.00
_cell.angle_gamma   90.00
#
_symmetry.space_group_name_H-M   'P 1'
#
loop_
_entity.id
_entity.type
_entity.pdbx_description
1 polymer ?
#
loop_
_entity_poly.entity_id
_entity_poly.type
_entity_poly.pdbx_seq_one_letter_code
_entity_poly.pdbx_strand_id
1 'polypeptide(L)'
;KHVFVEKPLALNETDAKIMIETSNKNNVKLMVGHLLHYHPIFKEIKNIIKEGQIGKLEYIQSNRLSFGRYRSEEDIVWSFAPHDISMILTLANEKPKIIKSNVKSIIKENHADIGNIFMEFPSGLKSNIFVSWINTNKEVKLTITGSSAMLIFDE
;
A
#
# COMPACT_ATOMS: atom_id res chain seq x y z
N LYS A 1 -2.40 20.90 19.47
CA LYS A 1 -1.86 21.16 18.12
C LYS A 1 -2.25 20.01 17.19
N HIS A 2 -2.44 20.29 15.88
CA HIS A 2 -2.56 19.28 14.86
C HIS A 2 -1.23 18.54 14.67
N VAL A 3 -1.26 17.28 14.25
CA VAL A 3 -0.09 16.40 14.15
C VAL A 3 -0.04 15.77 12.76
N PHE A 4 1.13 15.83 12.14
CA PHE A 4 1.48 15.09 10.93
C PHE A 4 2.55 14.06 11.29
N VAL A 5 2.35 12.81 10.91
CA VAL A 5 3.25 11.69 11.20
C VAL A 5 3.67 11.03 9.90
N GLU A 6 4.96 10.74 9.74
CA GLU A 6 5.44 9.90 8.65
C GLU A 6 4.90 8.48 8.77
N LYS A 7 4.82 7.78 7.65
CA LYS A 7 4.43 6.36 7.64
C LYS A 7 5.54 5.48 8.28
N PRO A 8 5.18 4.46 9.04
CA PRO A 8 3.82 4.09 9.47
C PRO A 8 3.34 4.97 10.63
N LEU A 9 2.02 5.06 10.82
CA LEU A 9 1.44 5.80 11.95
C LEU A 9 1.93 5.27 13.28
N ALA A 10 2.03 3.95 13.42
CA ALA A 10 2.57 3.23 14.57
C ALA A 10 3.04 1.84 14.12
N LEU A 11 3.80 1.15 14.97
CA LEU A 11 4.33 -0.19 14.69
C LEU A 11 3.36 -1.32 15.06
N ASN A 12 2.23 -0.98 15.69
CA ASN A 12 1.17 -1.92 16.02
C ASN A 12 -0.20 -1.25 16.03
N GLU A 13 -1.26 -2.05 15.97
CA GLU A 13 -2.63 -1.58 15.89
C GLU A 13 -3.08 -0.86 17.17
N THR A 14 -2.63 -1.31 18.34
CA THR A 14 -3.02 -0.74 19.66
C THR A 14 -2.58 0.71 19.76
N ASP A 15 -1.32 0.99 19.47
CA ASP A 15 -0.77 2.34 19.52
C ASP A 15 -1.44 3.24 18.48
N ALA A 16 -1.70 2.73 17.27
CA ALA A 16 -2.42 3.47 16.24
C ALA A 16 -3.84 3.87 16.71
N LYS A 17 -4.56 2.96 17.36
CA LYS A 17 -5.89 3.26 17.94
C LYS A 17 -5.82 4.32 19.03
N ILE A 18 -4.86 4.20 19.95
CA ILE A 18 -4.65 5.19 21.03
C ILE A 18 -4.38 6.58 20.44
N MET A 19 -3.55 6.68 19.41
CA MET A 19 -3.25 7.95 18.74
C MET A 19 -4.52 8.56 18.10
N ILE A 20 -5.33 7.74 17.42
CA ILE A 20 -6.58 8.18 16.79
C ILE A 20 -7.57 8.63 17.85
N GLU A 21 -7.79 7.84 18.90
CA GLU A 21 -8.70 8.19 20.00
C GLU A 21 -8.28 9.47 20.72
N THR A 22 -6.97 9.60 20.98
CA THR A 22 -6.39 10.80 21.63
C THR A 22 -6.60 12.03 20.76
N SER A 23 -6.40 11.93 19.45
CA SER A 23 -6.61 13.02 18.53
C SER A 23 -8.08 13.46 18.49
N ASN A 24 -9.01 12.51 18.46
CA ASN A 24 -10.45 12.77 18.48
C ASN A 24 -10.88 13.41 19.80
N LYS A 25 -10.44 12.87 20.94
CA LYS A 25 -10.75 13.40 22.28
C LYS A 25 -10.30 14.86 22.46
N ASN A 26 -9.18 15.22 21.86
CA ASN A 26 -8.63 16.58 21.95
C ASN A 26 -9.05 17.49 20.77
N ASN A 27 -9.93 17.02 19.88
CA ASN A 27 -10.37 17.73 18.68
C ASN A 27 -9.21 18.28 17.84
N VAL A 28 -8.17 17.48 17.67
CA VAL A 28 -7.00 17.79 16.82
C VAL A 28 -6.96 16.91 15.58
N LYS A 29 -6.37 17.41 14.49
CA LYS A 29 -6.16 16.62 13.27
C LYS A 29 -4.91 15.78 13.43
N LEU A 30 -5.03 14.49 13.13
CA LEU A 30 -3.95 13.54 12.97
C LEU A 30 -3.90 13.11 11.50
N MET A 31 -2.75 13.25 10.86
CA MET A 31 -2.56 12.91 9.45
C MET A 31 -1.32 12.06 9.28
N VAL A 32 -1.41 11.02 8.45
CA VAL A 32 -0.29 10.14 8.08
C VAL A 32 0.26 10.53 6.71
N GLY A 33 1.57 10.50 6.57
CA GLY A 33 2.33 10.88 5.37
C GLY A 33 2.23 9.87 4.21
N HIS A 34 1.04 9.49 3.79
CA HIS A 34 0.81 8.68 2.60
C HIS A 34 0.89 9.55 1.32
N LEU A 35 2.10 9.94 0.94
CA LEU A 35 2.37 10.95 -0.10
C LEU A 35 1.75 10.59 -1.45
N LEU A 36 1.72 9.32 -1.83
CA LEU A 36 1.18 8.87 -3.13
C LEU A 36 -0.30 9.17 -3.30
N HIS A 37 -1.07 9.35 -2.22
CA HIS A 37 -2.47 9.78 -2.30
C HIS A 37 -2.63 11.19 -2.88
N TYR A 38 -1.59 11.99 -2.83
CA TYR A 38 -1.55 13.37 -3.34
C TYR A 38 -0.93 13.46 -4.73
N HIS A 39 -0.36 12.35 -5.24
CA HIS A 39 0.21 12.30 -6.59
C HIS A 39 -0.88 12.58 -7.65
N PRO A 40 -0.63 13.49 -8.61
CA PRO A 40 -1.65 13.87 -9.62
C PRO A 40 -2.21 12.68 -10.38
N ILE A 41 -1.35 11.77 -10.83
CA ILE A 41 -1.77 10.56 -11.57
C ILE A 41 -2.65 9.66 -10.69
N PHE A 42 -2.30 9.47 -9.42
CA PHE A 42 -3.13 8.63 -8.53
C PHE A 42 -4.50 9.27 -8.25
N LYS A 43 -4.57 10.60 -8.19
CA LYS A 43 -5.86 11.32 -8.12
C LYS A 43 -6.69 11.08 -9.36
N GLU A 44 -6.07 11.11 -10.53
CA GLU A 44 -6.75 10.86 -11.79
C GLU A 44 -7.23 9.40 -11.92
N ILE A 45 -6.42 8.43 -11.51
CA ILE A 45 -6.83 7.02 -11.42
C ILE A 45 -8.11 6.87 -10.59
N LYS A 46 -8.18 7.54 -9.44
CA LYS A 46 -9.39 7.52 -8.59
C LYS A 46 -10.61 8.10 -9.30
N ASN A 47 -10.44 9.17 -10.08
CA ASN A 47 -11.51 9.78 -10.85
C ASN A 47 -12.01 8.82 -11.95
N ILE A 48 -11.11 8.26 -12.75
CA ILE A 48 -11.40 7.29 -13.80
C ILE A 48 -12.19 6.09 -13.26
N ILE A 49 -11.77 5.55 -12.12
CA ILE A 49 -12.45 4.43 -11.46
C ILE A 49 -13.83 4.86 -10.95
N LYS A 50 -13.93 6.01 -10.29
CA LYS A 50 -15.18 6.56 -9.77
C LYS A 50 -16.22 6.82 -10.88
N GLU A 51 -15.77 7.25 -12.04
CA GLU A 51 -16.60 7.48 -13.24
C GLU A 51 -16.97 6.18 -13.97
N GLY A 52 -16.46 5.03 -13.52
CA GLY A 52 -16.76 3.71 -14.11
C GLY A 52 -16.10 3.44 -15.45
N GLN A 53 -15.11 4.25 -15.86
CA GLN A 53 -14.50 4.16 -17.19
C GLN A 53 -13.80 2.83 -17.48
N ILE A 54 -13.34 2.11 -16.43
CA ILE A 54 -12.72 0.79 -16.58
C ILE A 54 -13.66 -0.36 -16.22
N GLY A 55 -14.92 -0.05 -15.91
CA GLY A 55 -15.88 -1.03 -15.41
C GLY A 55 -15.63 -1.46 -13.96
N LYS A 56 -16.06 -2.67 -13.61
CA LYS A 56 -15.86 -3.23 -12.29
C LYS A 56 -14.39 -3.55 -12.04
N LEU A 57 -13.86 -3.20 -10.86
CA LEU A 57 -12.50 -3.60 -10.46
C LEU A 57 -12.42 -5.11 -10.25
N GLU A 58 -11.49 -5.77 -10.93
CA GLU A 58 -11.29 -7.22 -10.88
C GLU A 58 -9.96 -7.60 -10.23
N TYR A 59 -8.87 -6.89 -10.55
CA TYR A 59 -7.54 -7.21 -10.05
C TYR A 59 -6.66 -5.98 -9.93
N ILE A 60 -5.81 -5.93 -8.88
CA ILE A 60 -4.76 -4.91 -8.73
C ILE A 60 -3.43 -5.59 -8.43
N GLN A 61 -2.44 -5.34 -9.30
CA GLN A 61 -1.05 -5.76 -9.10
C GLN A 61 -0.19 -4.55 -8.76
N SER A 62 0.57 -4.62 -7.67
CA SER A 62 1.58 -3.63 -7.33
C SER A 62 2.95 -4.25 -7.22
N ASN A 63 3.93 -3.66 -7.89
CA ASN A 63 5.33 -4.02 -7.78
C ASN A 63 6.12 -2.80 -7.27
N ARG A 64 6.89 -3.00 -6.20
CA ARG A 64 7.83 -1.99 -5.69
C ARG A 64 9.17 -2.65 -5.44
N LEU A 65 10.03 -2.51 -6.42
CA LEU A 65 11.27 -3.23 -6.55
C LEU A 65 12.44 -2.26 -6.64
N SER A 66 13.55 -2.58 -5.99
CA SER A 66 14.80 -1.82 -6.11
C SER A 66 15.99 -2.67 -5.71
N PHE A 67 17.21 -2.14 -5.92
CA PHE A 67 18.44 -2.75 -5.43
C PHE A 67 19.21 -1.77 -4.54
N GLY A 68 19.83 -2.29 -3.47
CA GLY A 68 20.84 -1.56 -2.72
C GLY A 68 20.35 -0.57 -1.65
N ARG A 69 19.06 -0.53 -1.34
CA ARG A 69 18.51 0.28 -0.24
C ARG A 69 18.12 -0.60 0.97
N TYR A 70 19.02 -1.49 1.35
CA TYR A 70 18.86 -2.28 2.57
C TYR A 70 18.74 -1.37 3.80
N ARG A 71 17.75 -1.63 4.65
CA ARG A 71 17.55 -0.97 5.94
C ARG A 71 17.73 -1.98 7.06
N SER A 72 18.40 -1.59 8.12
CA SER A 72 18.65 -2.46 9.28
C SER A 72 17.52 -2.44 10.32
N GLU A 73 16.72 -1.38 10.33
CA GLU A 73 15.73 -1.10 11.39
C GLU A 73 14.33 -1.61 11.02
N GLU A 74 14.01 -1.66 9.73
CA GLU A 74 12.73 -2.11 9.21
C GLU A 74 12.93 -3.07 8.03
N ASP A 75 12.13 -4.10 7.91
CA ASP A 75 12.16 -5.02 6.79
C ASP A 75 11.47 -4.43 5.53
N ILE A 76 11.56 -5.17 4.41
CA ILE A 76 11.01 -4.71 3.13
C ILE A 76 9.49 -4.47 3.20
N VAL A 77 8.77 -5.27 3.99
CA VAL A 77 7.32 -5.15 4.10
C VAL A 77 6.95 -3.83 4.76
N TRP A 78 7.56 -3.50 5.91
CA TRP A 78 7.34 -2.22 6.60
C TRP A 78 7.86 -1.03 5.82
N SER A 79 8.95 -1.21 5.09
CA SER A 79 9.56 -0.14 4.30
C SER A 79 8.73 0.23 3.07
N PHE A 80 8.31 -0.75 2.27
CA PHE A 80 7.75 -0.54 0.94
C PHE A 80 6.24 -0.73 0.89
N ALA A 81 5.71 -1.83 1.44
CA ALA A 81 4.32 -2.22 1.25
C ALA A 81 3.26 -1.22 1.79
N PRO A 82 3.49 -0.39 2.84
CA PRO A 82 2.48 0.55 3.33
C PRO A 82 1.97 1.53 2.27
N HIS A 83 2.83 1.93 1.33
CA HIS A 83 2.42 2.78 0.21
C HIS A 83 1.40 2.10 -0.68
N ASP A 84 1.69 0.86 -1.08
CA ASP A 84 0.89 0.08 -2.01
C ASP A 84 -0.40 -0.41 -1.34
N ILE A 85 -0.32 -0.86 -0.09
CA ILE A 85 -1.49 -1.23 0.72
C ILE A 85 -2.46 -0.04 0.81
N SER A 86 -1.97 1.15 1.14
CA SER A 86 -2.81 2.33 1.30
C SER A 86 -3.51 2.74 -0.02
N MET A 87 -2.80 2.64 -1.14
CA MET A 87 -3.37 2.89 -2.48
C MET A 87 -4.46 1.87 -2.80
N ILE A 88 -4.20 0.57 -2.64
CA ILE A 88 -5.13 -0.50 -2.96
C ILE A 88 -6.39 -0.40 -2.08
N LEU A 89 -6.24 -0.18 -0.77
CA LEU A 89 -7.40 0.01 0.13
C LEU A 89 -8.26 1.21 -0.28
N THR A 90 -7.63 2.29 -0.74
CA THR A 90 -8.34 3.47 -1.23
C THR A 90 -9.12 3.18 -2.52
N LEU A 91 -8.53 2.44 -3.46
CA LEU A 91 -9.20 2.08 -4.72
C LEU A 91 -10.32 1.06 -4.51
N ALA A 92 -10.10 0.08 -3.63
CA ALA A 92 -11.09 -0.92 -3.26
C ALA A 92 -12.29 -0.31 -2.51
N ASN A 93 -12.06 0.75 -1.73
CA ASN A 93 -13.04 1.39 -0.85
C ASN A 93 -13.75 0.41 0.11
N GLU A 94 -13.09 -0.67 0.48
CA GLU A 94 -13.56 -1.72 1.38
C GLU A 94 -12.39 -2.40 2.10
N LYS A 95 -12.68 -3.11 3.19
CA LYS A 95 -11.66 -3.89 3.90
C LYS A 95 -11.52 -5.27 3.27
N PRO A 96 -10.29 -5.81 3.15
CA PRO A 96 -10.10 -7.17 2.66
C PRO A 96 -10.69 -8.19 3.65
N LYS A 97 -11.32 -9.23 3.11
CA LYS A 97 -11.83 -10.39 3.89
C LYS A 97 -10.75 -11.47 4.09
N ILE A 98 -9.77 -11.53 3.19
CA ILE A 98 -8.64 -12.47 3.25
C ILE A 98 -7.35 -11.68 3.02
N ILE A 99 -6.36 -11.90 3.88
CA ILE A 99 -4.99 -11.42 3.69
C ILE A 99 -4.07 -12.62 3.86
N LYS A 100 -3.18 -12.82 2.87
CA LYS A 100 -2.11 -13.82 2.92
C LYS A 100 -0.79 -13.15 2.59
N SER A 101 0.27 -13.52 3.29
CA SER A 101 1.61 -13.01 2.99
C SER A 101 2.64 -14.13 2.99
N ASN A 102 3.65 -13.96 2.17
CA ASN A 102 4.84 -14.79 2.13
C ASN A 102 6.05 -13.87 2.04
N VAL A 103 7.04 -14.10 2.89
CA VAL A 103 8.27 -13.31 2.94
C VAL A 103 9.50 -14.19 2.89
N LYS A 104 10.61 -13.65 2.38
CA LYS A 104 11.89 -14.34 2.36
C LYS A 104 12.98 -13.43 2.86
N SER A 105 13.75 -13.91 3.84
CA SER A 105 15.00 -13.33 4.32
C SER A 105 16.17 -13.97 3.59
N ILE A 106 17.06 -13.17 3.03
CA ILE A 106 18.21 -13.60 2.24
C ILE A 106 19.51 -13.00 2.81
N ILE A 107 19.50 -11.70 3.12
CA ILE A 107 20.68 -10.97 3.59
C ILE A 107 20.89 -11.20 5.10
N LYS A 108 19.80 -11.09 5.87
CA LYS A 108 19.83 -11.24 7.33
C LYS A 108 18.64 -12.09 7.77
N GLU A 109 18.91 -13.04 8.66
CA GLU A 109 17.87 -13.90 9.24
C GLU A 109 16.79 -13.08 9.97
N ASN A 110 15.53 -13.51 9.84
CA ASN A 110 14.35 -12.86 10.42
C ASN A 110 14.14 -11.40 9.98
N HIS A 111 14.69 -11.03 8.82
CA HIS A 111 14.56 -9.70 8.24
C HIS A 111 14.22 -9.84 6.75
N ALA A 112 12.96 -9.63 6.40
CA ALA A 112 12.47 -9.91 5.05
C ALA A 112 13.09 -8.96 4.01
N ASP A 113 13.63 -9.55 2.92
CA ASP A 113 14.19 -8.85 1.77
C ASP A 113 13.24 -8.89 0.58
N ILE A 114 12.34 -9.89 0.56
CA ILE A 114 11.29 -10.07 -0.43
C ILE A 114 9.98 -10.30 0.31
N GLY A 115 8.91 -9.66 -0.17
CA GLY A 115 7.56 -9.84 0.35
C GLY A 115 6.52 -9.94 -0.77
N ASN A 116 5.57 -10.84 -0.59
CA ASN A 116 4.39 -10.95 -1.43
C ASN A 116 3.17 -10.91 -0.52
N ILE A 117 2.21 -10.00 -0.79
CA ILE A 117 0.99 -9.81 -0.01
C ILE A 117 -0.20 -9.92 -0.94
N PHE A 118 -1.03 -10.90 -0.70
CA PHE A 118 -2.29 -11.12 -1.41
C PHE A 118 -3.46 -10.66 -0.54
N MET A 119 -4.39 -9.93 -1.14
CA MET A 119 -5.65 -9.54 -0.50
C MET A 119 -6.84 -9.91 -1.39
N GLU A 120 -7.91 -10.40 -0.76
CA GLU A 120 -9.20 -10.62 -1.39
C GLU A 120 -10.28 -9.82 -0.68
N PHE A 121 -11.13 -9.15 -1.46
CA PHE A 121 -12.14 -8.24 -0.96
C PHE A 121 -13.56 -8.83 -1.10
N PRO A 122 -14.54 -8.35 -0.31
CA PRO A 122 -15.94 -8.80 -0.40
C PRO A 122 -16.55 -8.65 -1.80
N SER A 123 -16.21 -7.60 -2.55
CA SER A 123 -16.63 -7.35 -3.94
C SER A 123 -16.17 -8.42 -4.95
N GLY A 124 -15.22 -9.28 -4.54
CA GLY A 124 -14.52 -10.22 -5.42
C GLY A 124 -13.21 -9.66 -6.00
N LEU A 125 -12.93 -8.36 -5.83
CA LEU A 125 -11.62 -7.78 -6.17
C LEU A 125 -10.51 -8.57 -5.49
N LYS A 126 -9.43 -8.82 -6.21
CA LYS A 126 -8.20 -9.40 -5.68
C LYS A 126 -7.03 -8.47 -5.92
N SER A 127 -6.04 -8.51 -5.04
CA SER A 127 -4.81 -7.76 -5.25
C SER A 127 -3.58 -8.55 -4.83
N ASN A 128 -2.47 -8.22 -5.46
CA ASN A 128 -1.16 -8.74 -5.11
C ASN A 128 -0.16 -7.60 -5.05
N ILE A 129 0.63 -7.56 -3.98
CA ILE A 129 1.74 -6.63 -3.80
C ILE A 129 3.03 -7.44 -3.76
N PHE A 130 3.96 -7.12 -4.63
CA PHE A 130 5.30 -7.68 -4.61
C PHE A 130 6.32 -6.60 -4.29
N VAL A 131 7.08 -6.79 -3.21
CA VAL A 131 8.11 -5.86 -2.74
C VAL A 131 9.46 -6.56 -2.62
N SER A 132 10.52 -5.88 -3.08
CA SER A 132 11.88 -6.41 -2.96
C SER A 132 12.90 -5.26 -3.04
N TRP A 133 13.93 -5.30 -2.18
CA TRP A 133 15.10 -4.42 -2.32
C TRP A 133 16.36 -5.13 -2.84
N ILE A 134 16.20 -6.39 -3.26
CA ILE A 134 17.26 -7.17 -3.90
C ILE A 134 16.93 -7.49 -5.38
N ASN A 135 16.11 -6.65 -5.98
CA ASN A 135 15.76 -6.76 -7.40
C ASN A 135 16.72 -5.90 -8.24
N THR A 136 17.26 -6.44 -9.32
CA THR A 136 18.25 -5.75 -10.17
C THR A 136 17.70 -4.48 -10.82
N ASN A 137 16.43 -4.47 -11.17
CA ASN A 137 15.77 -3.33 -11.79
C ASN A 137 14.90 -2.59 -10.78
N LYS A 138 14.94 -1.25 -10.80
CA LYS A 138 13.95 -0.45 -10.09
C LYS A 138 12.62 -0.55 -10.85
N GLU A 139 11.56 -0.87 -10.12
CA GLU A 139 10.19 -0.86 -10.65
C GLU A 139 9.25 -0.34 -9.56
N VAL A 140 8.46 0.68 -9.88
CA VAL A 140 7.36 1.17 -9.04
C VAL A 140 6.13 1.22 -9.93
N LYS A 141 5.35 0.14 -9.93
CA LYS A 141 4.28 -0.07 -10.89
C LYS A 141 3.00 -0.54 -10.22
N LEU A 142 1.89 0.14 -10.53
CA LEU A 142 0.55 -0.27 -10.12
C LEU A 142 -0.28 -0.53 -11.39
N THR A 143 -0.68 -1.78 -11.58
CA THR A 143 -1.56 -2.21 -12.66
C THR A 143 -2.94 -2.49 -12.10
N ILE A 144 -3.96 -1.86 -12.66
CA ILE A 144 -5.34 -1.93 -12.22
C ILE A 144 -6.17 -2.48 -13.37
N THR A 145 -6.74 -3.66 -13.19
CA THR A 145 -7.56 -4.35 -14.18
C THR A 145 -9.03 -4.18 -13.82
N GLY A 146 -9.78 -3.57 -14.69
CA GLY A 146 -11.23 -3.52 -14.65
C GLY A 146 -11.83 -4.48 -15.67
N SER A 147 -13.16 -4.66 -15.61
CA SER A 147 -13.89 -5.53 -16.55
C SER A 147 -13.89 -5.04 -17.98
N SER A 148 -13.62 -3.75 -18.23
CA SER A 148 -13.69 -3.12 -19.55
C SER A 148 -12.37 -2.55 -20.03
N ALA A 149 -11.46 -2.18 -19.12
CA ALA A 149 -10.17 -1.59 -19.44
C ALA A 149 -9.15 -1.80 -18.31
N MET A 150 -7.90 -1.43 -18.60
CA MET A 150 -6.77 -1.53 -17.66
C MET A 150 -6.08 -0.17 -17.55
N LEU A 151 -5.63 0.15 -16.34
CA LEU A 151 -4.79 1.32 -16.06
C LEU A 151 -3.42 0.86 -15.57
N ILE A 152 -2.38 1.58 -15.98
CA ILE A 152 -1.02 1.36 -15.50
C ILE A 152 -0.48 2.70 -14.97
N PHE A 153 -0.02 2.69 -13.73
CA PHE A 153 0.76 3.75 -13.13
C PHE A 153 2.19 3.21 -12.97
N ASP A 154 3.13 3.81 -13.68
CA ASP A 154 4.54 3.45 -13.74
C ASP A 154 5.37 4.69 -13.38
N GLU A 155 6.19 4.62 -12.31
CA GLU A 155 6.94 5.74 -11.71
C GLU A 155 8.46 5.61 -11.92
#